data_e29f11ae81acbe2b0aa8f84c779c3ea7
#
_entry.id   e29f11ae81acbe2b0aa8f84c779c3ea7
#
_cell.length_a   1.000
_cell.length_b   1.000
_cell.length_c   1.000
_cell.angle_alpha   90.00
_cell.angle_beta   90.00
_cell.angle_gamma   90.00
#
_symmetry.space_group_name_H-M   'P 1'
#
loop_
_entity.id
_entity.type
_entity.pdbx_description
1 polymer ?
#
loop_
_entity_poly.entity_id
_entity_poly.type
_entity_poly.pdbx_seq_one_letter_code
_entity_poly.pdbx_strand_id
1 'polypeptide(L)'
;NDVPCTLNAWLLTKVLRKDWGFKGYVYSDWGAIEMLETFHHTAANKAEAAIQALTAGLDVEASSECYPELSRLVKEGKLEEAYIDTAVRRVLTAKFECGLFEDPYGEKYAASGEMHSPRSVELSRRIAEESIVLLKNENNLLPLDMNKLTSIAVLGPNADQVQFGDYTWSRDNKDGVTPLQGIKALAGEKIKVNYALGCSMMSRDTTGIGEAVEAALKSDVAVIFCGSSSASLARDYSRTNCGEGFDLSDLSLTGAQGDLIRAVYATGKPVIVVLVSGKPFAISWEKEHIPAIIAQWYGGEQEGYAIADVLFGKVNPSGHLTYSFPQSAGHLPVYYNHLPSDKGFYKRPGSYRQSGRDYVFSSPEPLWAFGHGLSYTTFSFDKMRCDKNGYVLGDTIEVKVQIRNTGLRMGKEVVQLYIRDLVSSVVTPVKQLKAFVKPELKPGEQKEVTLQVPVSELCLIDNEGNPFLESGEFEIQVGNSSDCILQKQIIKVGDISVSAASMASREQDKGKIGKGKKITVRGVVRDVQATPIEGV
;
A
#
# COMPACT_ATOMS: atom_id res chain seq x y z
N ASN A 1 21.68 8.20 -6.54
CA ASN A 1 22.35 7.64 -7.70
C ASN A 1 21.93 8.39 -8.96
N ASP A 2 22.87 9.09 -9.59
CA ASP A 2 22.59 10.00 -10.71
C ASP A 2 22.73 9.29 -12.08
N VAL A 3 22.73 7.94 -12.08
CA VAL A 3 22.84 7.12 -13.28
C VAL A 3 21.49 6.45 -13.56
N PRO A 4 20.85 6.70 -14.73
CA PRO A 4 19.63 6.00 -15.12
C PRO A 4 19.81 4.48 -15.09
N CYS A 5 18.81 3.74 -14.60
CA CYS A 5 18.89 2.27 -14.49
C CYS A 5 19.18 1.60 -15.83
N THR A 6 18.67 2.16 -16.93
CA THR A 6 18.82 1.69 -18.31
C THR A 6 20.30 1.57 -18.76
N LEU A 7 21.17 2.45 -18.26
CA LEU A 7 22.60 2.45 -18.59
C LEU A 7 23.51 2.08 -17.40
N ASN A 8 22.94 1.61 -16.30
CA ASN A 8 23.68 1.35 -15.07
C ASN A 8 24.31 -0.04 -15.06
N ALA A 9 25.56 -0.14 -15.53
CA ALA A 9 26.32 -1.39 -15.56
C ALA A 9 26.56 -2.00 -14.18
N TRP A 10 26.67 -1.17 -13.12
CA TRP A 10 26.76 -1.68 -11.76
C TRP A 10 25.48 -2.46 -11.37
N LEU A 11 24.30 -1.89 -11.64
CA LEU A 11 23.03 -2.54 -11.37
C LEU A 11 22.80 -3.79 -12.25
N LEU A 12 22.89 -3.63 -13.59
CA LEU A 12 22.49 -4.65 -14.56
C LEU A 12 23.51 -5.78 -14.71
N THR A 13 24.81 -5.45 -14.62
CA THR A 13 25.88 -6.44 -14.83
C THR A 13 26.47 -6.92 -13.51
N LYS A 14 26.86 -6.01 -12.58
CA LYS A 14 27.48 -6.45 -11.33
C LYS A 14 26.43 -7.05 -10.38
N VAL A 15 25.45 -6.29 -9.94
CA VAL A 15 24.48 -6.76 -8.94
C VAL A 15 23.62 -7.87 -9.53
N LEU A 16 22.85 -7.58 -10.58
CA LEU A 16 21.86 -8.52 -11.10
C LEU A 16 22.51 -9.82 -11.59
N ARG A 17 23.57 -9.73 -12.42
CA ARG A 17 24.14 -10.92 -13.09
C ARG A 17 25.26 -11.59 -12.31
N LYS A 18 26.22 -10.81 -11.75
CA LYS A 18 27.36 -11.40 -11.05
C LYS A 18 27.01 -11.78 -9.62
N ASP A 19 26.40 -10.87 -8.86
CA ASP A 19 26.16 -11.11 -7.43
C ASP A 19 24.93 -12.01 -7.22
N TRP A 20 23.82 -11.76 -7.93
CA TRP A 20 22.60 -12.56 -7.84
C TRP A 20 22.53 -13.75 -8.79
N GLY A 21 23.43 -13.84 -9.76
CA GLY A 21 23.51 -14.98 -10.68
C GLY A 21 22.40 -15.05 -11.73
N PHE A 22 21.70 -13.94 -12.03
CA PHE A 22 20.63 -13.90 -13.03
C PHE A 22 21.13 -14.30 -14.42
N LYS A 23 20.48 -15.29 -15.04
CA LYS A 23 20.87 -15.88 -16.34
C LYS A 23 20.01 -15.40 -17.52
N GLY A 24 18.81 -14.89 -17.27
CA GLY A 24 17.88 -14.42 -18.28
C GLY A 24 18.34 -13.17 -19.03
N TYR A 25 17.50 -12.66 -19.90
CA TYR A 25 17.71 -11.38 -20.57
C TYR A 25 17.02 -10.23 -19.85
N VAL A 26 17.50 -9.01 -20.05
CA VAL A 26 16.89 -7.77 -19.56
C VAL A 26 16.20 -7.07 -20.72
N TYR A 27 14.93 -6.77 -20.53
CA TYR A 27 14.08 -6.04 -21.47
C TYR A 27 13.89 -4.61 -20.94
N SER A 28 14.00 -3.59 -21.81
CA SER A 28 13.78 -2.20 -21.36
C SER A 28 12.32 -1.93 -21.05
N ASP A 29 12.07 -0.90 -20.27
CA ASP A 29 10.76 -0.26 -20.28
C ASP A 29 10.52 0.44 -21.63
N TRP A 30 9.27 0.81 -21.88
CA TRP A 30 8.79 1.41 -23.12
C TRP A 30 9.48 2.76 -23.38
N GLY A 31 10.24 2.86 -24.47
CA GLY A 31 10.98 4.09 -24.83
C GLY A 31 12.19 4.39 -23.94
N ALA A 32 12.54 3.57 -22.97
CA ALA A 32 13.54 3.90 -21.94
C ALA A 32 14.95 4.11 -22.49
N ILE A 33 15.34 3.47 -23.61
CA ILE A 33 16.65 3.70 -24.21
C ILE A 33 16.69 5.07 -24.90
N GLU A 34 15.62 5.43 -25.64
CA GLU A 34 15.54 6.75 -26.27
C GLU A 34 15.50 7.89 -25.23
N MET A 35 14.96 7.64 -24.04
CA MET A 35 14.97 8.60 -22.94
C MET A 35 16.39 8.96 -22.45
N LEU A 36 17.41 8.18 -22.74
CA LEU A 36 18.80 8.56 -22.43
C LEU A 36 19.22 9.80 -23.23
N GLU A 37 18.72 9.96 -24.45
CA GLU A 37 18.91 11.16 -25.28
C GLU A 37 17.90 12.24 -24.93
N THR A 38 16.59 11.91 -25.01
CA THR A 38 15.50 12.91 -25.06
C THR A 38 15.09 13.45 -23.70
N PHE A 39 15.35 12.72 -22.62
CA PHE A 39 14.90 13.06 -21.28
C PHE A 39 16.04 13.20 -20.26
N HIS A 40 16.92 12.19 -20.18
CA HIS A 40 18.04 12.20 -19.22
C HIS A 40 19.26 12.99 -19.72
N HIS A 41 19.38 13.20 -21.05
CA HIS A 41 20.50 13.87 -21.70
C HIS A 41 21.88 13.26 -21.36
N THR A 42 21.91 11.94 -21.14
CA THR A 42 23.12 11.16 -20.89
C THR A 42 23.74 10.60 -22.16
N ALA A 43 23.02 10.66 -23.27
CA ALA A 43 23.49 10.34 -24.61
C ALA A 43 23.22 11.51 -25.56
N ALA A 44 24.11 11.76 -26.49
CA ALA A 44 24.00 12.84 -27.49
C ALA A 44 23.06 12.49 -28.66
N ASN A 45 22.83 11.20 -28.90
CA ASN A 45 22.00 10.67 -29.97
C ASN A 45 21.63 9.21 -29.72
N LYS A 46 20.68 8.65 -30.51
CA LYS A 46 20.22 7.26 -30.43
C LYS A 46 21.35 6.22 -30.50
N ALA A 47 22.36 6.46 -31.31
CA ALA A 47 23.51 5.54 -31.44
C ALA A 47 24.32 5.43 -30.15
N GLU A 48 24.55 6.55 -29.48
CA GLU A 48 25.22 6.58 -28.17
C GLU A 48 24.34 5.95 -27.09
N ALA A 49 23.04 6.23 -27.08
CA ALA A 49 22.09 5.60 -26.18
C ALA A 49 22.09 4.08 -26.33
N ALA A 50 22.11 3.56 -27.56
CA ALA A 50 22.19 2.14 -27.85
C ALA A 50 23.47 1.50 -27.30
N ILE A 51 24.64 2.14 -27.50
CA ILE A 51 25.91 1.65 -26.95
C ILE A 51 25.85 1.60 -25.42
N GLN A 52 25.42 2.69 -24.78
CA GLN A 52 25.37 2.79 -23.33
C GLN A 52 24.46 1.71 -22.71
N ALA A 53 23.26 1.52 -23.25
CA ALA A 53 22.30 0.54 -22.74
C ALA A 53 22.79 -0.90 -22.94
N LEU A 54 23.25 -1.26 -24.16
CA LEU A 54 23.71 -2.61 -24.47
C LEU A 54 24.95 -3.00 -23.65
N THR A 55 25.93 -2.10 -23.55
CA THR A 55 27.15 -2.38 -22.78
C THR A 55 26.92 -2.43 -21.27
N ALA A 56 25.87 -1.75 -20.77
CA ALA A 56 25.45 -1.88 -19.38
C ALA A 56 24.81 -3.24 -19.07
N GLY A 57 24.31 -3.97 -20.07
CA GLY A 57 23.71 -5.30 -19.91
C GLY A 57 22.22 -5.38 -20.19
N LEU A 58 21.65 -4.39 -20.87
CA LEU A 58 20.27 -4.39 -21.33
C LEU A 58 20.21 -5.06 -22.72
N ASP A 59 19.48 -6.18 -22.83
CA ASP A 59 19.57 -7.09 -23.97
C ASP A 59 18.52 -6.80 -25.06
N VAL A 60 17.36 -6.29 -24.70
CA VAL A 60 16.21 -6.09 -25.61
C VAL A 60 15.62 -4.71 -25.43
N GLU A 61 15.38 -4.04 -26.53
CA GLU A 61 14.75 -2.72 -26.61
C GLU A 61 13.23 -2.84 -26.75
N ALA A 62 12.51 -1.99 -26.00
CA ALA A 62 11.07 -1.81 -26.14
C ALA A 62 10.72 -0.42 -26.66
N SER A 63 10.07 -0.38 -27.82
CA SER A 63 9.46 0.84 -28.40
C SER A 63 10.36 2.08 -28.52
N SER A 64 11.65 1.90 -28.58
CA SER A 64 12.61 2.91 -29.03
C SER A 64 13.12 2.50 -30.41
N GLU A 65 13.87 3.35 -31.07
CA GLU A 65 14.55 3.04 -32.33
C GLU A 65 16.05 3.26 -32.23
N CYS A 66 16.65 2.79 -31.12
CA CYS A 66 18.05 2.93 -30.84
C CYS A 66 18.87 1.70 -31.29
N TYR A 67 18.36 0.50 -31.00
CA TYR A 67 19.06 -0.75 -31.34
C TYR A 67 19.17 -1.05 -32.84
N PRO A 68 18.33 -0.55 -33.76
CA PRO A 68 18.63 -0.59 -35.20
C PRO A 68 19.97 -0.01 -35.58
N GLU A 69 20.52 0.93 -34.80
CA GLU A 69 21.85 1.51 -35.01
C GLU A 69 23.02 0.52 -34.75
N LEU A 70 22.80 -0.52 -33.95
CA LEU A 70 23.86 -1.44 -33.51
C LEU A 70 24.62 -2.09 -34.65
N SER A 71 23.93 -2.52 -35.72
CA SER A 71 24.58 -3.12 -36.89
C SER A 71 25.55 -2.15 -37.59
N ARG A 72 25.18 -0.88 -37.70
CA ARG A 72 26.02 0.17 -38.24
C ARG A 72 27.26 0.43 -37.36
N LEU A 73 27.02 0.51 -36.04
CA LEU A 73 28.06 0.78 -35.04
C LEU A 73 29.14 -0.30 -35.01
N VAL A 74 28.77 -1.57 -35.17
CA VAL A 74 29.73 -2.68 -35.30
C VAL A 74 30.56 -2.52 -36.59
N LYS A 75 29.90 -2.25 -37.74
CA LYS A 75 30.62 -2.05 -39.02
C LYS A 75 31.57 -0.86 -38.99
N GLU A 76 31.27 0.16 -38.24
CA GLU A 76 32.11 1.34 -38.03
C GLU A 76 33.20 1.12 -36.96
N GLY A 77 33.25 -0.04 -36.33
CA GLY A 77 34.21 -0.34 -35.25
C GLY A 77 33.98 0.45 -33.95
N LYS A 78 32.77 1.00 -33.74
CA LYS A 78 32.38 1.76 -32.56
C LYS A 78 31.79 0.91 -31.45
N LEU A 79 31.38 -0.33 -31.76
CA LEU A 79 30.84 -1.31 -30.85
C LEU A 79 31.43 -2.69 -31.15
N GLU A 80 31.85 -3.41 -30.13
CA GLU A 80 32.29 -4.81 -30.27
C GLU A 80 31.07 -5.72 -30.47
N GLU A 81 31.11 -6.57 -31.50
CA GLU A 81 30.04 -7.51 -31.84
C GLU A 81 29.69 -8.47 -30.66
N ALA A 82 30.68 -8.78 -29.83
CA ALA A 82 30.53 -9.64 -28.67
C ALA A 82 29.40 -9.22 -27.67
N TYR A 83 29.08 -7.91 -27.60
CA TYR A 83 27.97 -7.43 -26.80
C TYR A 83 26.62 -7.87 -27.39
N ILE A 84 26.51 -7.77 -28.73
CA ILE A 84 25.30 -8.23 -29.45
C ILE A 84 25.17 -9.75 -29.31
N ASP A 85 26.23 -10.50 -29.53
CA ASP A 85 26.23 -11.96 -29.37
C ASP A 85 25.81 -12.39 -28.00
N THR A 86 26.24 -11.65 -26.98
CA THR A 86 25.86 -11.92 -25.58
C THR A 86 24.37 -11.71 -25.36
N ALA A 87 23.80 -10.61 -25.84
CA ALA A 87 22.38 -10.30 -25.73
C ALA A 87 21.53 -11.33 -26.50
N VAL A 88 21.90 -11.61 -27.76
CA VAL A 88 21.22 -12.61 -28.60
C VAL A 88 21.23 -14.00 -27.94
N ARG A 89 22.38 -14.42 -27.41
CA ARG A 89 22.52 -15.70 -26.71
C ARG A 89 21.54 -15.81 -25.55
N ARG A 90 21.39 -14.77 -24.73
CA ARG A 90 20.46 -14.76 -23.60
C ARG A 90 19.02 -14.89 -24.05
N VAL A 91 18.62 -14.14 -25.08
CA VAL A 91 17.26 -14.18 -25.64
C VAL A 91 16.98 -15.57 -26.26
N LEU A 92 17.91 -16.11 -27.04
CA LEU A 92 17.76 -17.43 -27.63
C LEU A 92 17.72 -18.53 -26.57
N THR A 93 18.56 -18.44 -25.52
CA THR A 93 18.53 -19.41 -24.41
C THR A 93 17.14 -19.43 -23.77
N ALA A 94 16.56 -18.26 -23.45
CA ALA A 94 15.21 -18.20 -22.89
C ALA A 94 14.15 -18.80 -23.82
N LYS A 95 14.26 -18.55 -25.13
CA LYS A 95 13.35 -19.16 -26.13
C LYS A 95 13.47 -20.68 -26.16
N PHE A 96 14.68 -21.25 -26.09
CA PHE A 96 14.89 -22.69 -26.00
C PHE A 96 14.35 -23.28 -24.69
N GLU A 97 14.63 -22.63 -23.57
CA GLU A 97 14.14 -23.07 -22.26
C GLU A 97 12.61 -23.04 -22.16
N CYS A 98 11.96 -22.10 -22.85
CA CYS A 98 10.50 -22.04 -22.97
C CYS A 98 9.91 -23.02 -23.99
N GLY A 99 10.72 -23.80 -24.73
CA GLY A 99 10.27 -24.74 -25.75
C GLY A 99 9.65 -24.08 -26.98
N LEU A 100 9.97 -22.79 -27.25
CA LEU A 100 9.36 -22.05 -28.36
C LEU A 100 9.80 -22.52 -29.76
N PHE A 101 10.84 -23.35 -29.86
CA PHE A 101 11.27 -23.96 -31.12
C PHE A 101 10.53 -25.27 -31.39
N GLU A 102 10.10 -25.98 -30.33
CA GLU A 102 9.35 -27.20 -30.42
C GLU A 102 7.84 -26.95 -30.52
N ASP A 103 7.33 -25.96 -29.81
CA ASP A 103 5.90 -25.59 -29.80
C ASP A 103 5.72 -24.07 -29.80
N PRO A 104 5.96 -23.38 -30.94
CA PRO A 104 5.94 -21.91 -31.04
C PRO A 104 4.53 -21.32 -30.90
N TYR A 105 3.51 -22.11 -31.12
CA TYR A 105 2.12 -21.64 -31.11
C TYR A 105 1.37 -21.97 -29.82
N GLY A 106 1.93 -22.83 -28.97
CA GLY A 106 1.33 -23.20 -27.69
C GLY A 106 -0.06 -23.82 -27.81
N GLU A 107 -0.35 -24.56 -28.90
CA GLU A 107 -1.68 -25.09 -29.24
C GLU A 107 -2.27 -25.94 -28.10
N LYS A 108 -1.43 -26.68 -27.37
CA LYS A 108 -1.86 -27.47 -26.19
C LYS A 108 -2.42 -26.63 -25.03
N TYR A 109 -2.16 -25.33 -25.01
CA TYR A 109 -2.65 -24.40 -23.98
C TYR A 109 -3.80 -23.53 -24.51
N ALA A 110 -3.99 -23.42 -25.82
CA ALA A 110 -4.93 -22.49 -26.45
C ALA A 110 -6.41 -22.78 -26.13
N ALA A 111 -6.72 -23.95 -25.65
CA ALA A 111 -8.10 -24.39 -25.39
C ALA A 111 -8.31 -24.86 -23.93
N SER A 112 -7.54 -24.34 -22.97
CA SER A 112 -7.64 -24.81 -21.57
C SER A 112 -9.01 -24.56 -20.93
N GLY A 113 -9.85 -23.66 -21.51
CA GLY A 113 -11.16 -23.28 -20.94
C GLY A 113 -11.07 -22.64 -19.55
N GLU A 114 -9.84 -22.34 -19.07
CA GLU A 114 -9.60 -21.80 -17.74
C GLU A 114 -9.68 -20.29 -17.68
N MET A 115 -9.62 -19.61 -18.83
CA MET A 115 -9.82 -18.16 -18.89
C MET A 115 -11.26 -17.81 -18.54
N HIS A 116 -11.42 -16.88 -17.58
CA HIS A 116 -12.72 -16.42 -17.07
C HIS A 116 -13.63 -17.60 -16.63
N SER A 117 -13.03 -18.62 -16.01
CA SER A 117 -13.76 -19.77 -15.46
C SER A 117 -14.64 -19.36 -14.27
N PRO A 118 -15.70 -20.12 -13.93
CA PRO A 118 -16.50 -19.84 -12.73
C PRO A 118 -15.65 -19.75 -11.45
N ARG A 119 -14.57 -20.53 -11.37
CA ARG A 119 -13.61 -20.47 -10.27
C ARG A 119 -12.85 -19.15 -10.23
N SER A 120 -12.43 -18.63 -11.38
CA SER A 120 -11.72 -17.35 -11.47
C SER A 120 -12.62 -16.18 -11.10
N VAL A 121 -13.88 -16.20 -11.55
CA VAL A 121 -14.90 -15.20 -11.21
C VAL A 121 -15.21 -15.21 -9.72
N GLU A 122 -15.38 -16.39 -9.11
CA GLU A 122 -15.59 -16.53 -7.67
C GLU A 122 -14.38 -16.04 -6.86
N LEU A 123 -13.17 -16.33 -7.33
CA LEU A 123 -11.94 -15.83 -6.71
C LEU A 123 -11.85 -14.30 -6.79
N SER A 124 -12.18 -13.70 -7.94
CA SER A 124 -12.26 -12.25 -8.13
C SER A 124 -13.21 -11.61 -7.13
N ARG A 125 -14.42 -12.17 -6.97
CA ARG A 125 -15.40 -11.72 -5.98
C ARG A 125 -14.87 -11.77 -4.56
N ARG A 126 -14.29 -12.91 -4.15
CA ARG A 126 -13.72 -13.09 -2.82
C ARG A 126 -12.58 -12.10 -2.55
N ILE A 127 -11.71 -11.84 -3.53
CA ILE A 127 -10.64 -10.85 -3.40
C ILE A 127 -11.24 -9.45 -3.17
N ALA A 128 -12.26 -9.08 -3.95
CA ALA A 128 -12.94 -7.81 -3.77
C ALA A 128 -13.59 -7.69 -2.38
N GLU A 129 -14.30 -8.72 -1.92
CA GLU A 129 -14.91 -8.76 -0.56
C GLU A 129 -13.88 -8.64 0.56
N GLU A 130 -12.76 -9.39 0.47
CA GLU A 130 -11.69 -9.40 1.48
C GLU A 130 -10.86 -8.12 1.52
N SER A 131 -10.84 -7.35 0.43
CA SER A 131 -10.10 -6.10 0.32
C SER A 131 -10.85 -4.89 0.88
N ILE A 132 -12.19 -4.91 0.92
CA ILE A 132 -13.00 -3.79 1.39
C ILE A 132 -12.66 -3.44 2.83
N VAL A 133 -12.36 -2.16 3.07
CA VAL A 133 -12.01 -1.61 4.39
C VAL A 133 -13.15 -0.75 4.92
N LEU A 134 -13.71 -1.10 6.06
CA LEU A 134 -14.62 -0.24 6.80
C LEU A 134 -13.80 0.78 7.60
N LEU A 135 -13.82 2.05 7.16
CA LEU A 135 -13.04 3.12 7.78
C LEU A 135 -13.74 3.74 8.99
N LYS A 136 -15.07 3.86 8.94
CA LYS A 136 -15.88 4.48 9.97
C LYS A 136 -17.28 3.85 9.98
N ASN A 137 -17.86 3.63 11.20
CA ASN A 137 -19.21 3.10 11.35
C ASN A 137 -19.83 3.56 12.68
N GLU A 138 -20.30 4.79 12.73
CA GLU A 138 -20.94 5.34 13.92
C GLU A 138 -22.35 4.78 14.11
N ASN A 139 -22.71 4.55 15.37
CA ASN A 139 -24.00 4.03 15.78
C ASN A 139 -24.41 2.71 15.11
N ASN A 140 -23.43 1.94 14.60
CA ASN A 140 -23.68 0.69 13.86
C ASN A 140 -24.65 0.91 12.69
N LEU A 141 -24.48 2.01 11.92
CA LEU A 141 -25.29 2.28 10.73
C LEU A 141 -25.18 1.13 9.73
N LEU A 142 -24.00 0.55 9.60
CA LEU A 142 -23.74 -0.66 8.83
C LEU A 142 -23.61 -1.87 9.77
N PRO A 143 -24.02 -3.07 9.32
CA PRO A 143 -24.69 -3.36 8.04
C PRO A 143 -26.15 -2.89 8.02
N LEU A 144 -26.63 -2.57 6.83
CA LEU A 144 -28.03 -2.20 6.60
C LEU A 144 -28.96 -3.40 6.86
N ASP A 145 -30.03 -3.18 7.60
CA ASP A 145 -31.03 -4.22 7.88
C ASP A 145 -32.09 -4.26 6.77
N MET A 146 -32.01 -5.26 5.91
CA MET A 146 -32.94 -5.47 4.79
C MET A 146 -34.41 -5.62 5.22
N ASN A 147 -34.68 -5.96 6.47
CA ASN A 147 -36.05 -6.11 6.97
C ASN A 147 -36.67 -4.76 7.38
N LYS A 148 -35.85 -3.76 7.65
CA LYS A 148 -36.28 -2.41 8.05
C LYS A 148 -36.20 -1.41 6.89
N LEU A 149 -35.38 -1.70 5.86
CA LEU A 149 -35.17 -0.81 4.74
C LEU A 149 -36.25 -1.00 3.69
N THR A 150 -36.87 0.10 3.27
CA THR A 150 -37.88 0.12 2.19
C THR A 150 -37.33 0.79 0.92
N SER A 151 -36.34 1.65 1.09
CA SER A 151 -35.74 2.40 -0.02
C SER A 151 -34.29 2.79 0.25
N ILE A 152 -33.48 2.85 -0.81
CA ILE A 152 -32.08 3.23 -0.77
C ILE A 152 -31.77 4.17 -1.93
N ALA A 153 -31.06 5.28 -1.66
CA ALA A 153 -30.49 6.10 -2.72
C ALA A 153 -29.06 5.60 -3.03
N VAL A 154 -28.76 5.40 -4.29
CA VAL A 154 -27.45 5.02 -4.80
C VAL A 154 -26.96 6.14 -5.71
N LEU A 155 -25.95 6.87 -5.27
CA LEU A 155 -25.59 8.17 -5.80
C LEU A 155 -24.10 8.25 -6.17
N GLY A 156 -23.75 9.16 -7.06
CA GLY A 156 -22.36 9.54 -7.32
C GLY A 156 -21.75 8.94 -8.60
N PRO A 157 -20.58 9.46 -9.00
CA PRO A 157 -19.98 9.15 -10.31
C PRO A 157 -19.48 7.71 -10.44
N ASN A 158 -19.19 7.03 -9.33
CA ASN A 158 -18.79 5.62 -9.34
C ASN A 158 -19.96 4.65 -9.08
N ALA A 159 -21.19 5.14 -8.86
CA ALA A 159 -22.33 4.29 -8.51
C ALA A 159 -22.71 3.30 -9.61
N ASP A 160 -22.66 3.75 -10.88
CA ASP A 160 -22.98 2.91 -12.04
C ASP A 160 -21.78 2.79 -12.99
N GLN A 161 -20.62 2.52 -12.43
CA GLN A 161 -19.38 2.34 -13.17
C GLN A 161 -18.56 1.22 -12.51
N VAL A 162 -18.11 0.24 -13.30
CA VAL A 162 -17.12 -0.75 -12.84
C VAL A 162 -15.72 -0.15 -12.92
N GLN A 163 -14.96 -0.30 -11.85
CA GLN A 163 -13.58 0.17 -11.79
C GLN A 163 -12.61 -1.02 -11.86
N PHE A 164 -12.07 -1.25 -13.06
CA PHE A 164 -11.11 -2.33 -13.31
C PHE A 164 -9.65 -1.96 -12.93
N GLY A 165 -9.33 -0.67 -12.93
CA GLY A 165 -7.95 -0.18 -12.79
C GLY A 165 -7.23 -0.01 -14.13
N ASP A 166 -5.92 0.29 -14.05
CA ASP A 166 -5.07 0.45 -15.23
C ASP A 166 -4.66 -0.89 -15.85
N TYR A 167 -4.33 -0.86 -17.14
CA TYR A 167 -3.82 -2.00 -17.90
C TYR A 167 -4.71 -3.25 -17.86
N THR A 168 -6.00 -3.07 -17.65
CA THR A 168 -6.98 -4.16 -17.66
C THR A 168 -7.48 -4.44 -19.07
N TRP A 169 -7.95 -5.68 -19.33
CA TRP A 169 -8.44 -6.10 -20.62
C TRP A 169 -9.75 -5.41 -21.03
N SER A 170 -10.57 -5.01 -20.07
CA SER A 170 -11.84 -4.32 -20.29
C SER A 170 -12.01 -3.09 -19.39
N ARG A 171 -12.92 -2.23 -19.79
CA ARG A 171 -13.40 -1.05 -19.07
C ARG A 171 -14.88 -0.82 -19.23
N ASP A 172 -15.51 -1.71 -19.96
CA ASP A 172 -16.91 -1.63 -20.26
C ASP A 172 -17.70 -2.24 -19.10
N ASN A 173 -18.73 -1.53 -18.64
CA ASN A 173 -19.64 -2.02 -17.59
C ASN A 173 -20.27 -3.37 -17.92
N LYS A 174 -20.37 -3.74 -19.21
CA LYS A 174 -20.89 -5.06 -19.62
C LYS A 174 -20.01 -6.23 -19.18
N ASP A 175 -18.73 -5.98 -18.89
CA ASP A 175 -17.74 -6.99 -18.50
C ASP A 175 -17.59 -7.12 -16.98
N GLY A 176 -18.48 -6.46 -16.22
CA GLY A 176 -18.51 -6.55 -14.76
C GLY A 176 -19.84 -6.12 -14.19
N VAL A 177 -19.91 -6.02 -12.88
CA VAL A 177 -21.10 -5.64 -12.12
C VAL A 177 -20.86 -4.33 -11.41
N THR A 178 -21.62 -3.29 -11.76
CA THR A 178 -21.53 -1.99 -11.10
C THR A 178 -22.09 -2.05 -9.67
N PRO A 179 -21.68 -1.16 -8.76
CA PRO A 179 -22.30 -1.04 -7.43
C PRO A 179 -23.83 -0.93 -7.47
N LEU A 180 -24.36 -0.13 -8.39
CA LEU A 180 -25.81 0.00 -8.61
C LEU A 180 -26.46 -1.33 -8.99
N GLN A 181 -25.86 -2.09 -9.90
CA GLN A 181 -26.37 -3.40 -10.30
C GLN A 181 -26.31 -4.42 -9.16
N GLY A 182 -25.21 -4.47 -8.43
CA GLY A 182 -25.06 -5.35 -7.26
C GLY A 182 -26.08 -5.05 -6.16
N ILE A 183 -26.28 -3.76 -5.84
CA ILE A 183 -27.29 -3.34 -4.86
C ILE A 183 -28.71 -3.67 -5.36
N LYS A 184 -29.04 -3.41 -6.62
CA LYS A 184 -30.35 -3.77 -7.20
C LYS A 184 -30.61 -5.28 -7.15
N ALA A 185 -29.60 -6.07 -7.51
CA ALA A 185 -29.72 -7.54 -7.45
C ALA A 185 -30.02 -8.05 -6.03
N LEU A 186 -29.40 -7.43 -5.01
CA LEU A 186 -29.60 -7.82 -3.63
C LEU A 186 -30.90 -7.27 -3.04
N ALA A 187 -31.28 -6.03 -3.39
CA ALA A 187 -32.51 -5.37 -2.96
C ALA A 187 -33.76 -6.09 -3.47
N GLY A 188 -33.68 -6.67 -4.69
CA GLY A 188 -34.82 -7.31 -5.36
C GLY A 188 -35.99 -6.34 -5.51
N GLU A 189 -37.22 -6.84 -5.37
CA GLU A 189 -38.45 -6.03 -5.43
C GLU A 189 -38.82 -5.40 -4.08
N LYS A 190 -38.15 -5.80 -2.98
CA LYS A 190 -38.51 -5.39 -1.62
C LYS A 190 -38.02 -3.99 -1.27
N ILE A 191 -36.86 -3.59 -1.80
CA ILE A 191 -36.22 -2.32 -1.47
C ILE A 191 -36.14 -1.48 -2.73
N LYS A 192 -36.82 -0.34 -2.74
CA LYS A 192 -36.78 0.59 -3.88
C LYS A 192 -35.41 1.26 -3.98
N VAL A 193 -34.74 1.09 -5.13
CA VAL A 193 -33.46 1.74 -5.42
C VAL A 193 -33.70 3.01 -6.23
N ASN A 194 -33.40 4.17 -5.63
CA ASN A 194 -33.43 5.48 -6.28
C ASN A 194 -31.99 5.84 -6.70
N TYR A 195 -31.76 6.01 -7.99
CA TYR A 195 -30.43 6.32 -8.53
C TYR A 195 -30.36 7.75 -9.05
N ALA A 196 -29.24 8.43 -8.81
CA ALA A 196 -28.87 9.66 -9.49
C ALA A 196 -27.32 9.77 -9.59
N LEU A 197 -26.83 10.24 -10.73
CA LEU A 197 -25.40 10.50 -10.93
C LEU A 197 -24.89 11.61 -9.99
N GLY A 198 -25.67 12.66 -9.78
CA GLY A 198 -25.38 13.80 -8.93
C GLY A 198 -24.31 14.75 -9.47
N CYS A 199 -23.15 14.22 -9.83
CA CYS A 199 -22.07 14.98 -10.48
C CYS A 199 -21.20 14.05 -11.34
N SER A 200 -20.39 14.62 -12.21
CA SER A 200 -19.38 13.87 -12.95
C SER A 200 -18.09 13.71 -12.12
N MET A 201 -17.17 12.85 -12.61
CA MET A 201 -15.89 12.57 -11.94
C MET A 201 -15.01 13.82 -11.78
N MET A 202 -14.93 14.68 -12.80
CA MET A 202 -13.97 15.77 -12.89
C MET A 202 -14.58 17.17 -12.91
N SER A 203 -15.79 17.32 -13.46
CA SER A 203 -16.42 18.63 -13.61
C SER A 203 -16.86 19.22 -12.27
N ARG A 204 -16.73 20.54 -12.14
CA ARG A 204 -17.30 21.32 -11.03
C ARG A 204 -18.77 21.70 -11.25
N ASP A 205 -19.41 21.15 -12.28
CA ASP A 205 -20.84 21.34 -12.53
C ASP A 205 -21.66 20.67 -11.41
N THR A 206 -22.49 21.45 -10.76
CA THR A 206 -23.35 21.04 -9.64
C THR A 206 -24.82 20.84 -10.05
N THR A 207 -25.17 21.02 -11.33
CA THR A 207 -26.57 20.99 -11.79
C THR A 207 -27.29 19.68 -11.49
N GLY A 208 -26.58 18.54 -11.50
CA GLY A 208 -27.12 17.22 -11.17
C GLY A 208 -27.32 16.96 -9.68
N ILE A 209 -26.76 17.80 -8.77
CA ILE A 209 -26.85 17.57 -7.32
C ILE A 209 -28.30 17.62 -6.83
N GLY A 210 -29.15 18.47 -7.43
CA GLY A 210 -30.56 18.56 -7.07
C GLY A 210 -31.30 17.23 -7.22
N GLU A 211 -31.07 16.50 -8.29
CA GLU A 211 -31.64 15.16 -8.52
C GLU A 211 -31.17 14.14 -7.47
N ALA A 212 -29.89 14.18 -7.11
CA ALA A 212 -29.34 13.31 -6.07
C ALA A 212 -29.95 13.63 -4.67
N VAL A 213 -30.13 14.90 -4.36
CA VAL A 213 -30.82 15.33 -3.11
C VAL A 213 -32.26 14.81 -3.11
N GLU A 214 -33.01 14.92 -4.21
CA GLU A 214 -34.36 14.37 -4.30
C GLU A 214 -34.39 12.85 -4.13
N ALA A 215 -33.44 12.13 -4.74
CA ALA A 215 -33.32 10.68 -4.59
C ALA A 215 -33.04 10.31 -3.12
N ALA A 216 -32.17 11.05 -2.43
CA ALA A 216 -31.88 10.87 -1.02
C ALA A 216 -33.12 11.14 -0.13
N LEU A 217 -33.85 12.23 -0.37
CA LEU A 217 -35.06 12.56 0.39
C LEU A 217 -36.15 11.49 0.26
N LYS A 218 -36.24 10.82 -0.91
CA LYS A 218 -37.17 9.72 -1.20
C LYS A 218 -36.70 8.35 -0.66
N SER A 219 -35.58 8.31 0.09
CA SER A 219 -34.94 7.08 0.54
C SER A 219 -34.75 7.08 2.06
N ASP A 220 -34.62 5.89 2.63
CA ASP A 220 -34.36 5.71 4.06
C ASP A 220 -32.88 5.97 4.39
N VAL A 221 -31.99 5.68 3.42
CA VAL A 221 -30.54 5.86 3.51
C VAL A 221 -29.96 6.24 2.15
N ALA A 222 -28.92 7.01 2.12
CA ALA A 222 -28.16 7.36 0.91
C ALA A 222 -26.76 6.74 0.94
N VAL A 223 -26.35 6.10 -0.15
CA VAL A 223 -24.99 5.57 -0.38
C VAL A 223 -24.39 6.33 -1.55
N ILE A 224 -23.29 7.03 -1.31
CA ILE A 224 -22.60 7.85 -2.30
C ILE A 224 -21.30 7.16 -2.68
N PHE A 225 -21.18 6.78 -3.95
CA PHE A 225 -19.99 6.21 -4.55
C PHE A 225 -19.18 7.32 -5.24
N CYS A 226 -18.02 7.62 -4.69
CA CYS A 226 -17.15 8.70 -5.14
C CYS A 226 -15.68 8.30 -5.06
N GLY A 227 -14.80 9.15 -5.58
CA GLY A 227 -13.36 8.92 -5.51
C GLY A 227 -12.66 9.16 -6.83
N SER A 228 -12.14 8.10 -7.44
CA SER A 228 -11.37 8.20 -8.68
C SER A 228 -11.82 7.21 -9.74
N SER A 229 -11.38 7.47 -10.96
CA SER A 229 -11.50 6.56 -12.10
C SER A 229 -10.16 6.50 -12.82
N SER A 230 -9.69 5.29 -13.08
CA SER A 230 -8.42 5.07 -13.75
C SER A 230 -8.57 5.29 -15.26
N ALA A 231 -7.56 5.93 -15.83
CA ALA A 231 -7.53 6.26 -17.25
C ALA A 231 -7.43 5.07 -18.14
N SER A 232 -6.56 4.24 -17.73
CA SER A 232 -6.02 3.21 -18.57
C SER A 232 -6.03 3.62 -20.05
N LEU A 233 -5.68 2.76 -20.97
CA LEU A 233 -5.45 3.02 -22.41
C LEU A 233 -6.52 3.82 -23.22
N ALA A 234 -7.75 4.06 -22.71
CA ALA A 234 -8.80 4.78 -23.45
C ALA A 234 -8.64 6.31 -23.50
N ARG A 235 -7.77 6.88 -22.68
CA ARG A 235 -7.43 8.32 -22.67
C ARG A 235 -8.64 9.27 -22.64
N ASP A 236 -9.73 8.89 -21.95
CA ASP A 236 -10.84 9.81 -21.70
C ASP A 236 -10.48 10.72 -20.53
N TYR A 237 -9.81 11.80 -20.82
CA TYR A 237 -9.35 12.78 -19.82
C TYR A 237 -10.49 13.43 -19.04
N SER A 238 -11.71 13.42 -19.56
CA SER A 238 -12.87 14.02 -18.88
C SER A 238 -13.35 13.19 -17.67
N ARG A 239 -12.96 11.91 -17.61
CA ARG A 239 -13.41 10.96 -16.59
C ARG A 239 -12.26 10.39 -15.75
N THR A 240 -11.03 10.80 -16.02
CA THR A 240 -9.83 10.20 -15.45
C THR A 240 -9.14 11.14 -14.49
N ASN A 241 -8.86 10.67 -13.28
CA ASN A 241 -8.08 11.38 -12.26
C ASN A 241 -7.11 10.44 -11.51
N CYS A 242 -6.87 9.26 -12.03
CA CYS A 242 -5.99 8.25 -11.46
C CYS A 242 -5.35 7.42 -12.58
N GLY A 243 -4.23 6.78 -12.27
CA GLY A 243 -3.52 5.92 -13.20
C GLY A 243 -2.17 6.51 -13.61
N GLU A 244 -1.52 5.84 -14.54
CA GLU A 244 -0.22 6.27 -15.05
C GLU A 244 -0.28 7.64 -15.72
N GLY A 245 0.55 8.57 -15.23
CA GLY A 245 0.59 9.95 -15.73
C GLY A 245 -0.52 10.86 -15.19
N PHE A 246 -1.33 10.41 -14.23
CA PHE A 246 -2.41 11.18 -13.60
C PHE A 246 -2.19 11.37 -12.10
N ASP A 247 -1.15 12.14 -11.76
CA ASP A 247 -0.86 12.51 -10.38
C ASP A 247 -1.74 13.67 -9.90
N LEU A 248 -2.12 13.61 -8.63
CA LEU A 248 -2.90 14.67 -8.00
C LEU A 248 -1.98 15.64 -7.23
N SER A 249 -2.05 16.92 -7.54
CA SER A 249 -1.40 17.98 -6.75
C SER A 249 -2.22 18.38 -5.50
N ASP A 250 -3.50 18.03 -5.48
CA ASP A 250 -4.42 18.18 -4.36
C ASP A 250 -5.09 16.83 -4.11
N LEU A 251 -5.24 16.44 -2.85
CA LEU A 251 -5.84 15.17 -2.43
C LEU A 251 -7.32 15.28 -2.07
N SER A 252 -7.97 16.41 -2.32
CA SER A 252 -9.42 16.54 -2.20
C SER A 252 -10.15 15.71 -3.27
N LEU A 253 -11.39 15.35 -2.99
CA LEU A 253 -12.26 14.74 -4.03
C LEU A 253 -12.39 15.70 -5.21
N THR A 254 -12.19 15.19 -6.42
CA THR A 254 -12.18 16.01 -7.64
C THR A 254 -13.58 16.49 -8.04
N GLY A 255 -13.64 17.59 -8.78
CA GLY A 255 -14.88 18.14 -9.30
C GLY A 255 -15.86 18.60 -8.22
N ALA A 256 -17.13 18.25 -8.37
CA ALA A 256 -18.22 18.57 -7.44
C ALA A 256 -18.56 17.42 -6.46
N GLN A 257 -17.69 16.40 -6.33
CA GLN A 257 -17.99 15.24 -5.48
C GLN A 257 -18.15 15.61 -3.99
N GLY A 258 -17.31 16.51 -3.46
CA GLY A 258 -17.46 17.00 -2.10
C GLY A 258 -18.75 17.81 -1.88
N ASP A 259 -19.17 18.59 -2.89
CA ASP A 259 -20.43 19.35 -2.84
C ASP A 259 -21.65 18.42 -2.86
N LEU A 260 -21.60 17.35 -3.66
CA LEU A 260 -22.61 16.29 -3.66
C LEU A 260 -22.76 15.66 -2.27
N ILE A 261 -21.66 15.28 -1.63
CA ILE A 261 -21.69 14.68 -0.29
C ILE A 261 -22.31 15.64 0.73
N ARG A 262 -21.90 16.91 0.74
CA ARG A 262 -22.43 17.92 1.65
C ARG A 262 -23.91 18.20 1.41
N ALA A 263 -24.36 18.28 0.16
CA ALA A 263 -25.75 18.52 -0.17
C ALA A 263 -26.66 17.34 0.25
N VAL A 264 -26.21 16.11 0.04
CA VAL A 264 -26.93 14.91 0.49
C VAL A 264 -26.95 14.81 2.02
N TYR A 265 -25.82 15.10 2.68
CA TYR A 265 -25.75 15.15 4.14
C TYR A 265 -26.72 16.17 4.75
N ALA A 266 -26.87 17.33 4.12
CA ALA A 266 -27.81 18.39 4.54
C ALA A 266 -29.29 17.97 4.51
N THR A 267 -29.65 16.86 3.83
CA THR A 267 -31.00 16.29 3.87
C THR A 267 -31.40 15.73 5.22
N GLY A 268 -30.44 15.50 6.12
CA GLY A 268 -30.63 14.83 7.41
C GLY A 268 -30.85 13.32 7.33
N LYS A 269 -30.78 12.73 6.14
CA LYS A 269 -30.83 11.27 5.96
C LYS A 269 -29.52 10.63 6.38
N PRO A 270 -29.52 9.37 6.86
CA PRO A 270 -28.27 8.63 7.06
C PRO A 270 -27.49 8.52 5.74
N VAL A 271 -26.20 8.88 5.77
CA VAL A 271 -25.33 8.87 4.59
C VAL A 271 -24.18 7.89 4.80
N ILE A 272 -23.92 7.08 3.79
CA ILE A 272 -22.76 6.21 3.68
C ILE A 272 -21.91 6.70 2.50
N VAL A 273 -20.62 6.91 2.69
CA VAL A 273 -19.69 7.24 1.62
C VAL A 273 -18.83 6.01 1.30
N VAL A 274 -18.83 5.61 0.05
CA VAL A 274 -17.96 4.56 -0.49
C VAL A 274 -16.91 5.20 -1.39
N LEU A 275 -15.65 5.14 -0.94
CA LEU A 275 -14.50 5.63 -1.70
C LEU A 275 -14.02 4.54 -2.66
N VAL A 276 -14.11 4.81 -3.94
CA VAL A 276 -13.62 3.95 -5.01
C VAL A 276 -12.35 4.57 -5.55
N SER A 277 -11.18 4.07 -5.12
CA SER A 277 -9.91 4.71 -5.49
C SER A 277 -8.69 3.83 -5.20
N GLY A 278 -7.68 3.92 -6.07
CA GLY A 278 -6.36 3.34 -5.85
C GLY A 278 -5.41 4.23 -5.03
N LYS A 279 -5.85 5.43 -4.61
CA LYS A 279 -5.05 6.38 -3.83
C LYS A 279 -5.85 7.00 -2.67
N PRO A 280 -5.19 7.51 -1.60
CA PRO A 280 -5.89 8.15 -0.49
C PRO A 280 -6.42 9.52 -0.88
N PHE A 281 -7.56 9.90 -0.31
CA PHE A 281 -8.10 11.26 -0.36
C PHE A 281 -8.02 11.93 1.02
N ALA A 282 -7.80 13.25 1.02
CA ALA A 282 -7.84 14.09 2.20
C ALA A 282 -9.29 14.51 2.48
N ILE A 283 -10.03 13.65 3.16
CA ILE A 283 -11.48 13.78 3.42
C ILE A 283 -11.78 14.07 4.89
N SER A 284 -11.14 15.10 5.43
CA SER A 284 -11.28 15.46 6.86
C SER A 284 -12.71 15.84 7.23
N TRP A 285 -13.41 16.60 6.37
CA TRP A 285 -14.79 16.97 6.61
C TRP A 285 -15.71 15.74 6.59
N GLU A 286 -15.53 14.84 5.64
CA GLU A 286 -16.31 13.61 5.53
C GLU A 286 -16.09 12.70 6.75
N LYS A 287 -14.82 12.58 7.20
CA LYS A 287 -14.51 11.83 8.42
C LYS A 287 -15.23 12.38 9.64
N GLU A 288 -15.34 13.70 9.76
CA GLU A 288 -16.03 14.36 10.90
C GLU A 288 -17.53 14.15 10.84
N HIS A 289 -18.18 14.31 9.66
CA HIS A 289 -19.63 14.43 9.54
C HIS A 289 -20.34 13.17 9.06
N ILE A 290 -19.71 12.35 8.21
CA ILE A 290 -20.36 11.17 7.66
C ILE A 290 -20.28 9.99 8.63
N PRO A 291 -21.41 9.37 8.98
CA PRO A 291 -21.46 8.32 10.00
C PRO A 291 -20.83 6.98 9.55
N ALA A 292 -20.83 6.66 8.25
CA ALA A 292 -20.18 5.45 7.75
C ALA A 292 -19.38 5.73 6.47
N ILE A 293 -18.13 5.25 6.44
CA ILE A 293 -17.21 5.42 5.32
C ILE A 293 -16.52 4.10 5.03
N ILE A 294 -16.49 3.72 3.76
CA ILE A 294 -15.87 2.49 3.26
C ILE A 294 -14.83 2.86 2.19
N ALA A 295 -13.68 2.20 2.18
CA ALA A 295 -12.76 2.17 1.05
C ALA A 295 -12.93 0.85 0.29
N GLN A 296 -13.40 0.96 -0.97
CA GLN A 296 -13.70 -0.20 -1.82
C GLN A 296 -12.54 -0.56 -2.75
N TRP A 297 -11.62 0.40 -3.03
CA TRP A 297 -10.56 0.30 -4.03
C TRP A 297 -11.11 0.22 -5.46
N TYR A 298 -10.38 -0.45 -6.36
CA TYR A 298 -10.83 -0.89 -7.67
C TYR A 298 -11.08 -2.40 -7.61
N GLY A 299 -12.33 -2.76 -7.38
CA GLY A 299 -12.72 -4.15 -7.08
C GLY A 299 -12.84 -5.04 -8.32
N GLY A 300 -12.71 -4.45 -9.53
CA GLY A 300 -12.79 -5.17 -10.78
C GLY A 300 -14.19 -5.70 -11.11
N GLU A 301 -14.26 -6.76 -11.93
CA GLU A 301 -15.52 -7.25 -12.53
C GLU A 301 -16.62 -7.61 -11.52
N GLN A 302 -16.27 -7.97 -10.28
CA GLN A 302 -17.21 -8.43 -9.26
C GLN A 302 -17.45 -7.40 -8.14
N GLU A 303 -16.96 -6.17 -8.29
CA GLU A 303 -17.00 -5.15 -7.23
C GLU A 303 -18.41 -4.79 -6.76
N GLY A 304 -19.39 -4.79 -7.68
CA GLY A 304 -20.78 -4.46 -7.35
C GLY A 304 -21.43 -5.48 -6.41
N TYR A 305 -21.17 -6.76 -6.62
CA TYR A 305 -21.66 -7.78 -5.70
C TYR A 305 -20.91 -7.72 -4.36
N ALA A 306 -19.59 -7.54 -4.39
CA ALA A 306 -18.78 -7.47 -3.18
C ALA A 306 -19.23 -6.32 -2.25
N ILE A 307 -19.39 -5.11 -2.79
CA ILE A 307 -19.83 -3.98 -1.97
C ILE A 307 -21.28 -4.13 -1.48
N ALA A 308 -22.17 -4.70 -2.29
CA ALA A 308 -23.54 -4.97 -1.88
C ALA A 308 -23.56 -5.96 -0.70
N ASP A 309 -22.81 -7.05 -0.76
CA ASP A 309 -22.72 -8.05 0.29
C ASP A 309 -22.17 -7.46 1.60
N VAL A 310 -21.22 -6.53 1.52
CA VAL A 310 -20.71 -5.79 2.69
C VAL A 310 -21.79 -4.83 3.22
N LEU A 311 -22.40 -3.99 2.39
CA LEU A 311 -23.39 -3.01 2.83
C LEU A 311 -24.56 -3.68 3.58
N PHE A 312 -25.02 -4.83 3.11
CA PHE A 312 -26.15 -5.56 3.71
C PHE A 312 -25.72 -6.67 4.68
N GLY A 313 -24.44 -6.78 5.00
CA GLY A 313 -23.93 -7.65 6.06
C GLY A 313 -23.94 -9.15 5.74
N LYS A 314 -24.01 -9.55 4.48
CA LYS A 314 -23.74 -10.93 4.06
C LYS A 314 -22.25 -11.25 4.23
N VAL A 315 -21.40 -10.27 3.97
CA VAL A 315 -19.97 -10.31 4.24
C VAL A 315 -19.64 -9.30 5.33
N ASN A 316 -18.90 -9.73 6.33
CA ASN A 316 -18.35 -8.85 7.36
C ASN A 316 -17.02 -8.29 6.85
N PRO A 317 -16.85 -6.95 6.68
CA PRO A 317 -15.62 -6.38 6.17
C PRO A 317 -14.43 -6.76 7.05
N SER A 318 -13.30 -7.03 6.41
CA SER A 318 -12.09 -7.49 7.08
C SER A 318 -10.81 -7.00 6.42
N GLY A 319 -10.92 -6.08 5.47
CA GLY A 319 -9.77 -5.38 4.89
C GLY A 319 -9.17 -4.40 5.88
N HIS A 320 -7.87 -4.17 5.76
CA HIS A 320 -7.12 -3.18 6.52
C HIS A 320 -6.28 -2.31 5.59
N LEU A 321 -6.10 -1.04 5.94
CA LEU A 321 -5.36 -0.09 5.12
C LEU A 321 -3.90 -0.49 4.97
N THR A 322 -3.42 -0.46 3.74
CA THR A 322 -2.01 -0.71 3.37
C THR A 322 -1.16 0.57 3.30
N TYR A 323 -1.78 1.71 3.58
CA TYR A 323 -1.14 3.03 3.73
C TYR A 323 -1.98 3.92 4.65
N SER A 324 -1.38 5.00 5.16
CA SER A 324 -2.10 5.98 5.97
C SER A 324 -2.84 6.99 5.10
N PHE A 325 -4.03 7.43 5.51
CA PHE A 325 -4.76 8.52 4.86
C PHE A 325 -4.26 9.87 5.40
N PRO A 326 -3.80 10.80 4.54
CA PRO A 326 -3.36 12.12 4.95
C PRO A 326 -4.53 13.07 5.23
N GLN A 327 -4.29 14.12 6.01
CA GLN A 327 -5.27 15.20 6.23
C GLN A 327 -5.29 16.23 5.09
N SER A 328 -4.20 16.35 4.34
CA SER A 328 -4.03 17.25 3.19
C SER A 328 -2.83 16.82 2.35
N ALA A 329 -2.66 17.39 1.16
CA ALA A 329 -1.45 17.20 0.36
C ALA A 329 -0.18 17.66 1.09
N GLY A 330 -0.25 18.74 1.87
CA GLY A 330 0.85 19.24 2.70
C GLY A 330 1.21 18.33 3.89
N HIS A 331 0.42 17.30 4.17
CA HIS A 331 0.70 16.31 5.21
C HIS A 331 1.64 15.18 4.73
N LEU A 332 1.87 15.08 3.42
CA LEU A 332 2.76 14.07 2.85
C LEU A 332 4.25 14.42 3.10
N PRO A 333 5.10 13.39 3.32
CA PRO A 333 4.79 11.97 3.46
C PRO A 333 4.22 11.62 4.85
N VAL A 334 3.27 10.67 4.91
CA VAL A 334 2.58 10.25 6.14
C VAL A 334 2.80 8.76 6.41
N TYR A 335 4.05 8.34 6.45
CA TYR A 335 4.43 6.95 6.68
C TYR A 335 4.22 6.55 8.15
N TYR A 336 3.65 5.37 8.39
CA TYR A 336 3.55 4.80 9.75
C TYR A 336 4.92 4.43 10.35
N ASN A 337 5.87 4.09 9.48
CA ASN A 337 7.23 3.68 9.80
C ASN A 337 8.26 4.79 9.56
N HIS A 338 7.86 6.03 9.77
CA HIS A 338 8.75 7.18 9.63
C HIS A 338 9.93 7.12 10.61
N LEU A 339 11.02 7.79 10.27
CA LEU A 339 12.10 8.02 11.21
C LEU A 339 11.64 8.99 12.31
N PRO A 340 12.19 8.94 13.54
CA PRO A 340 11.91 9.93 14.57
C PRO A 340 12.09 11.35 14.03
N SER A 341 11.10 12.18 14.23
CA SER A 341 11.08 13.59 13.80
C SER A 341 10.44 14.45 14.88
N ASP A 342 10.38 15.75 14.65
CA ASP A 342 9.68 16.68 15.53
C ASP A 342 8.15 16.64 15.39
N LYS A 343 7.63 15.96 14.35
CA LYS A 343 6.17 15.79 14.17
C LYS A 343 5.56 14.99 15.32
N GLY A 344 4.57 15.55 15.97
CA GLY A 344 3.96 15.01 17.18
C GLY A 344 4.75 15.24 18.47
N PHE A 345 5.96 15.77 18.40
CA PHE A 345 6.80 16.05 19.57
C PHE A 345 6.17 17.07 20.51
N TYR A 346 5.63 18.14 19.97
CA TYR A 346 5.08 19.25 20.75
C TYR A 346 3.72 18.97 21.36
N LYS A 347 3.02 17.90 20.92
CA LYS A 347 1.68 17.51 21.40
C LYS A 347 0.68 18.68 21.43
N ARG A 348 0.75 19.53 20.41
CA ARG A 348 -0.05 20.73 20.28
C ARG A 348 -0.70 20.80 18.90
N PRO A 349 -1.73 19.94 18.68
CA PRO A 349 -2.40 19.88 17.38
C PRO A 349 -3.03 21.23 17.03
N GLY A 350 -2.96 21.57 15.74
CA GLY A 350 -3.54 22.78 15.19
C GLY A 350 -4.96 22.60 14.71
N SER A 351 -5.65 23.70 14.55
CA SER A 351 -6.96 23.79 13.90
C SER A 351 -7.12 25.19 13.30
N TYR A 352 -8.15 25.42 12.49
CA TYR A 352 -8.48 26.75 12.00
C TYR A 352 -8.93 27.73 13.09
N ARG A 353 -9.24 27.23 14.29
CA ARG A 353 -9.57 28.08 15.47
C ARG A 353 -8.38 28.39 16.35
N GLN A 354 -7.37 27.52 16.33
CA GLN A 354 -6.18 27.65 17.17
C GLN A 354 -4.96 27.04 16.48
N SER A 355 -3.92 27.85 16.29
CA SER A 355 -2.67 27.40 15.68
C SER A 355 -1.98 26.32 16.49
N GLY A 356 -1.57 25.24 15.82
CA GLY A 356 -0.71 24.19 16.36
C GLY A 356 0.77 24.47 16.17
N ARG A 357 1.62 23.58 16.67
CA ARG A 357 3.07 23.67 16.45
C ARG A 357 3.53 22.75 15.34
N ASP A 358 3.15 21.51 15.29
CA ASP A 358 3.58 20.58 14.23
C ASP A 358 3.05 21.02 12.86
N TYR A 359 1.73 21.18 12.79
CA TYR A 359 1.02 21.83 11.68
C TYR A 359 0.12 22.93 12.25
N VAL A 360 0.06 24.06 11.55
CA VAL A 360 -0.70 25.24 12.02
C VAL A 360 -2.19 24.93 12.12
N PHE A 361 -2.76 24.19 11.14
CA PHE A 361 -4.20 24.01 11.01
C PHE A 361 -4.69 22.59 11.30
N SER A 362 -3.80 21.63 11.50
CA SER A 362 -4.16 20.22 11.69
C SER A 362 -3.28 19.53 12.73
N SER A 363 -3.67 18.33 13.12
CA SER A 363 -2.83 17.37 13.83
C SER A 363 -1.76 16.79 12.90
N PRO A 364 -0.60 16.34 13.41
CA PRO A 364 0.35 15.52 12.65
C PRO A 364 -0.16 14.08 12.40
N GLU A 365 -1.19 13.65 13.12
CA GLU A 365 -1.75 12.31 12.99
C GLU A 365 -2.49 12.14 11.65
N PRO A 366 -2.42 10.97 11.00
CA PRO A 366 -3.19 10.70 9.78
C PRO A 366 -4.68 10.68 10.04
N LEU A 367 -5.50 10.81 8.99
CA LEU A 367 -6.94 10.58 9.10
C LEU A 367 -7.22 9.14 9.56
N TRP A 368 -6.61 8.17 8.90
CA TRP A 368 -6.57 6.78 9.33
C TRP A 368 -5.16 6.25 9.15
N ALA A 369 -4.68 5.57 10.16
CA ALA A 369 -3.34 5.02 10.17
C ALA A 369 -3.24 3.76 9.29
N PHE A 370 -2.02 3.43 8.87
CA PHE A 370 -1.69 2.14 8.28
C PHE A 370 -2.21 0.99 9.16
N GLY A 371 -2.80 0.01 8.55
CA GLY A 371 -3.35 -1.14 9.24
C GLY A 371 -4.77 -0.94 9.80
N HIS A 372 -5.35 0.27 9.72
CA HIS A 372 -6.72 0.53 10.20
C HIS A 372 -7.76 -0.21 9.36
N GLY A 373 -8.73 -0.81 10.03
CA GLY A 373 -9.92 -1.41 9.46
C GLY A 373 -10.89 -1.82 10.57
N LEU A 374 -12.17 -1.60 10.35
CA LEU A 374 -13.24 -1.97 11.29
C LEU A 374 -13.98 -3.22 10.80
N SER A 375 -14.70 -3.84 11.71
CA SER A 375 -15.55 -5.01 11.47
C SER A 375 -16.95 -4.77 12.02
N TYR A 376 -17.93 -5.54 11.58
CA TYR A 376 -19.27 -5.60 12.18
C TYR A 376 -19.31 -6.41 13.48
N THR A 377 -18.16 -6.88 13.95
CA THR A 377 -17.97 -7.53 15.24
C THR A 377 -16.78 -6.89 15.96
N THR A 378 -16.50 -7.33 17.17
CA THR A 378 -15.40 -6.82 18.00
C THR A 378 -14.48 -7.95 18.41
N PHE A 379 -13.19 -7.62 18.62
CA PHE A 379 -12.18 -8.59 19.01
C PHE A 379 -11.39 -8.09 20.23
N SER A 380 -10.99 -9.01 21.11
CA SER A 380 -10.00 -8.76 22.15
C SER A 380 -8.70 -9.51 21.87
N PHE A 381 -7.60 -8.91 22.31
CA PHE A 381 -6.24 -9.43 22.18
C PHE A 381 -5.66 -9.60 23.58
N ASP A 382 -5.39 -10.83 23.97
CA ASP A 382 -4.97 -11.17 25.33
C ASP A 382 -3.74 -12.08 25.31
N LYS A 383 -3.04 -12.14 26.46
CA LYS A 383 -1.99 -13.12 26.75
C LYS A 383 -0.90 -13.21 25.68
N MET A 384 -0.45 -12.05 25.16
CA MET A 384 0.72 -12.06 24.28
C MET A 384 1.94 -12.59 25.02
N ARG A 385 2.71 -13.44 24.34
CA ARG A 385 3.99 -13.96 24.86
C ARG A 385 4.94 -14.30 23.72
N CYS A 386 6.21 -14.04 23.93
CA CYS A 386 7.29 -14.58 23.12
C CYS A 386 7.73 -15.94 23.69
N ASP A 387 8.23 -16.83 22.83
CA ASP A 387 8.73 -18.15 23.23
C ASP A 387 10.00 -18.07 24.09
N LYS A 388 10.80 -17.01 23.92
CA LYS A 388 12.01 -16.70 24.67
C LYS A 388 12.07 -15.20 25.01
N ASN A 389 13.00 -14.82 25.88
CA ASN A 389 13.32 -13.43 26.20
C ASN A 389 14.60 -12.92 25.51
N GLY A 390 15.36 -13.83 24.87
CA GLY A 390 16.62 -13.51 24.20
C GLY A 390 16.79 -14.34 22.92
N TYR A 391 17.28 -13.69 21.86
CA TYR A 391 17.42 -14.25 20.52
C TYR A 391 18.77 -13.86 19.91
N VAL A 392 19.31 -14.74 19.07
CA VAL A 392 20.55 -14.51 18.32
C VAL A 392 20.28 -14.64 16.81
N LEU A 393 21.24 -14.22 16.00
CA LEU A 393 21.15 -14.40 14.55
C LEU A 393 20.98 -15.89 14.20
N GLY A 394 20.00 -16.18 13.35
CA GLY A 394 19.60 -17.55 13.01
C GLY A 394 18.38 -18.06 13.76
N ASP A 395 17.99 -17.41 14.87
CA ASP A 395 16.73 -17.69 15.56
C ASP A 395 15.54 -17.14 14.80
N THR A 396 14.35 -17.65 15.15
CA THR A 396 13.05 -17.08 14.80
C THR A 396 12.33 -16.66 16.07
N ILE A 397 11.87 -15.42 16.12
CA ILE A 397 11.03 -14.90 17.20
C ILE A 397 9.63 -15.44 16.98
N GLU A 398 9.12 -16.24 17.91
CA GLU A 398 7.76 -16.74 17.89
C GLU A 398 6.92 -15.95 18.91
N VAL A 399 5.90 -15.25 18.42
CA VAL A 399 4.97 -14.47 19.23
C VAL A 399 3.59 -15.12 19.17
N LYS A 400 3.09 -15.56 20.32
CA LYS A 400 1.74 -16.08 20.49
C LYS A 400 0.84 -15.03 21.11
N VAL A 401 -0.36 -14.88 20.58
CA VAL A 401 -1.38 -14.01 21.14
C VAL A 401 -2.75 -14.69 21.04
N GLN A 402 -3.55 -14.50 22.07
CA GLN A 402 -4.89 -15.05 22.16
C GLN A 402 -5.88 -14.01 21.65
N ILE A 403 -6.67 -14.38 20.64
CA ILE A 403 -7.70 -13.53 20.04
C ILE A 403 -9.05 -14.12 20.31
N ARG A 404 -10.00 -13.27 20.70
CA ARG A 404 -11.39 -13.66 20.91
C ARG A 404 -12.33 -12.73 20.17
N ASN A 405 -13.29 -13.29 19.47
CA ASN A 405 -14.43 -12.54 18.95
C ASN A 405 -15.40 -12.26 20.10
N THR A 406 -15.52 -11.00 20.48
CA THR A 406 -16.36 -10.54 21.60
C THR A 406 -17.73 -10.05 21.16
N GLY A 407 -17.98 -9.97 19.85
CA GLY A 407 -19.24 -9.53 19.29
C GLY A 407 -20.17 -10.68 18.89
N LEU A 408 -21.21 -10.34 18.12
CA LEU A 408 -22.32 -11.24 17.81
C LEU A 408 -22.29 -11.81 16.38
N ARG A 409 -21.29 -11.43 15.56
CA ARG A 409 -21.14 -11.88 14.17
C ARG A 409 -19.83 -12.62 13.99
N MET A 410 -19.82 -13.61 13.12
CA MET A 410 -18.56 -14.18 12.62
C MET A 410 -17.77 -13.09 11.89
N GLY A 411 -16.46 -13.07 12.08
CA GLY A 411 -15.60 -12.09 11.44
C GLY A 411 -14.14 -12.52 11.41
N LYS A 412 -13.38 -11.79 10.62
CA LYS A 412 -11.93 -11.93 10.52
C LYS A 412 -11.26 -10.68 11.08
N GLU A 413 -10.14 -10.86 11.76
CA GLU A 413 -9.32 -9.76 12.28
C GLU A 413 -7.89 -9.89 11.78
N VAL A 414 -7.24 -8.78 11.46
CA VAL A 414 -5.83 -8.77 11.07
C VAL A 414 -4.97 -8.46 12.30
N VAL A 415 -4.38 -9.50 12.84
CA VAL A 415 -3.41 -9.39 13.93
C VAL A 415 -2.08 -8.95 13.36
N GLN A 416 -1.61 -7.77 13.74
CA GLN A 416 -0.43 -7.13 13.19
C GLN A 416 0.68 -7.08 14.24
N LEU A 417 1.86 -7.58 13.87
CA LEU A 417 3.03 -7.58 14.72
C LEU A 417 4.03 -6.53 14.21
N TYR A 418 4.29 -5.55 15.04
CA TYR A 418 5.28 -4.50 14.81
C TYR A 418 6.48 -4.70 15.73
N ILE A 419 7.65 -4.32 15.26
CA ILE A 419 8.87 -4.32 16.06
C ILE A 419 9.48 -2.92 16.04
N ARG A 420 9.93 -2.48 17.20
CA ARG A 420 10.67 -1.24 17.40
C ARG A 420 12.01 -1.56 18.03
N ASP A 421 13.08 -1.08 17.44
CA ASP A 421 14.39 -1.01 18.07
C ASP A 421 14.39 0.14 19.08
N LEU A 422 14.75 -0.14 20.33
CA LEU A 422 14.71 0.87 21.40
C LEU A 422 15.95 1.76 21.42
N VAL A 423 17.11 1.21 21.05
CA VAL A 423 18.38 1.92 21.01
C VAL A 423 19.24 1.35 19.90
N SER A 424 19.56 2.14 18.91
CA SER A 424 20.35 1.77 17.76
C SER A 424 21.49 2.74 17.51
N SER A 425 22.58 2.29 16.87
CA SER A 425 23.71 3.14 16.46
C SER A 425 23.36 4.12 15.35
N VAL A 426 22.28 3.84 14.62
CA VAL A 426 21.73 4.70 13.57
C VAL A 426 20.25 4.99 13.83
N VAL A 427 19.71 6.01 13.19
CA VAL A 427 18.27 6.32 13.32
C VAL A 427 17.46 5.25 12.62
N THR A 428 16.60 4.56 13.38
CA THR A 428 15.70 3.52 12.88
C THR A 428 14.24 4.00 12.86
N PRO A 429 13.37 3.37 12.05
CA PRO A 429 11.93 3.69 12.05
C PRO A 429 11.29 3.52 13.42
N VAL A 430 10.30 4.37 13.73
CA VAL A 430 9.56 4.32 15.02
C VAL A 430 8.94 2.96 15.30
N LYS A 431 8.62 2.20 14.28
CA LYS A 431 8.21 0.79 14.28
C LYS A 431 8.15 0.26 12.85
N GLN A 432 8.20 -1.06 12.68
CA GLN A 432 8.02 -1.73 11.39
C GLN A 432 7.08 -2.93 11.54
N LEU A 433 6.11 -3.09 10.63
CA LEU A 433 5.33 -4.32 10.52
C LEU A 433 6.26 -5.45 10.06
N LYS A 434 6.33 -6.52 10.84
CA LYS A 434 7.19 -7.68 10.53
C LYS A 434 6.41 -8.96 10.26
N ALA A 435 5.20 -9.08 10.79
CA ALA A 435 4.33 -10.21 10.49
C ALA A 435 2.86 -9.83 10.69
N PHE A 436 1.96 -10.55 10.04
CA PHE A 436 0.53 -10.48 10.28
C PHE A 436 -0.15 -11.83 10.01
N VAL A 437 -1.33 -12.01 10.59
CA VAL A 437 -2.20 -13.16 10.35
C VAL A 437 -3.65 -12.73 10.43
N LYS A 438 -4.52 -13.33 9.60
CA LYS A 438 -5.95 -12.99 9.50
C LYS A 438 -6.84 -14.19 9.88
N PRO A 439 -7.02 -14.49 11.18
CA PRO A 439 -7.88 -15.56 11.64
C PRO A 439 -9.36 -15.19 11.49
N GLU A 440 -10.19 -16.19 11.15
CA GLU A 440 -11.64 -16.14 11.22
C GLU A 440 -12.12 -16.74 12.54
N LEU A 441 -13.05 -16.06 13.22
CA LEU A 441 -13.63 -16.49 14.50
C LEU A 441 -15.14 -16.32 14.51
N LYS A 442 -15.83 -17.34 15.01
CA LYS A 442 -17.27 -17.28 15.33
C LYS A 442 -17.52 -16.41 16.57
N PRO A 443 -18.76 -15.95 16.81
CA PRO A 443 -19.12 -15.26 18.04
C PRO A 443 -18.68 -16.05 19.28
N GLY A 444 -17.96 -15.38 20.18
CA GLY A 444 -17.44 -15.99 21.42
C GLY A 444 -16.23 -16.91 21.25
N GLU A 445 -15.89 -17.26 20.02
CA GLU A 445 -14.72 -18.13 19.74
C GLU A 445 -13.42 -17.42 20.13
N GLN A 446 -12.51 -18.22 20.66
CA GLN A 446 -11.16 -17.81 21.02
C GLN A 446 -10.15 -18.71 20.34
N LYS A 447 -9.09 -18.10 19.81
CA LYS A 447 -8.02 -18.77 19.08
C LYS A 447 -6.68 -18.21 19.49
N GLU A 448 -5.70 -19.07 19.69
CA GLU A 448 -4.29 -18.64 19.77
C GLU A 448 -3.72 -18.60 18.35
N VAL A 449 -3.12 -17.49 18.00
CA VAL A 449 -2.39 -17.31 16.74
C VAL A 449 -0.91 -17.16 17.03
N THR A 450 -0.09 -17.62 16.09
CA THR A 450 1.36 -17.53 16.16
C THR A 450 1.86 -16.69 15.00
N LEU A 451 2.70 -15.71 15.32
CA LEU A 451 3.43 -14.87 14.37
C LEU A 451 4.91 -15.19 14.48
N GLN A 452 5.59 -15.31 13.37
CA GLN A 452 7.01 -15.67 13.32
C GLN A 452 7.81 -14.61 12.57
N VAL A 453 8.94 -14.19 13.16
CA VAL A 453 9.85 -13.22 12.57
C VAL A 453 11.27 -13.75 12.67
N PRO A 454 11.94 -14.06 11.57
CA PRO A 454 13.37 -14.38 11.58
C PRO A 454 14.17 -13.21 12.16
N VAL A 455 15.13 -13.48 13.01
CA VAL A 455 15.98 -12.44 13.63
C VAL A 455 16.75 -11.65 12.57
N SER A 456 17.06 -12.25 11.43
CA SER A 456 17.67 -11.57 10.28
C SER A 456 16.86 -10.37 9.77
N GLU A 457 15.54 -10.33 9.99
CA GLU A 457 14.67 -9.19 9.65
C GLU A 457 14.90 -7.96 10.55
N LEU A 458 15.69 -8.09 11.60
CA LEU A 458 16.07 -7.00 12.51
C LEU A 458 17.47 -6.45 12.20
N CYS A 459 18.16 -7.02 11.22
CA CYS A 459 19.47 -6.53 10.79
C CYS A 459 19.36 -5.11 10.20
N LEU A 460 20.33 -4.31 10.54
CA LEU A 460 20.64 -3.04 9.88
C LEU A 460 21.53 -3.30 8.67
N ILE A 461 21.66 -2.30 7.80
CA ILE A 461 22.56 -2.35 6.64
C ILE A 461 23.66 -1.32 6.87
N ASP A 462 24.91 -1.76 6.77
CA ASP A 462 26.08 -0.87 6.87
C ASP A 462 26.31 -0.03 5.60
N ASN A 463 27.33 0.81 5.62
CA ASN A 463 27.68 1.68 4.50
C ASN A 463 28.17 0.90 3.26
N GLU A 464 28.63 -0.32 3.45
CA GLU A 464 29.09 -1.22 2.41
C GLU A 464 27.97 -2.07 1.81
N GLY A 465 26.74 -2.00 2.41
CA GLY A 465 25.57 -2.74 1.96
C GLY A 465 25.44 -4.13 2.59
N ASN A 466 26.19 -4.43 3.66
CA ASN A 466 26.10 -5.73 4.33
C ASN A 466 25.11 -5.69 5.50
N PRO A 467 24.32 -6.75 5.70
CA PRO A 467 23.46 -6.85 6.87
C PRO A 467 24.25 -7.17 8.12
N PHE A 468 23.96 -6.48 9.21
CA PHE A 468 24.52 -6.77 10.54
C PHE A 468 23.44 -6.66 11.62
N LEU A 469 23.53 -7.52 12.64
CA LEU A 469 22.63 -7.50 13.78
C LEU A 469 23.25 -6.71 14.93
N GLU A 470 22.59 -5.65 15.35
CA GLU A 470 23.00 -4.89 16.52
C GLU A 470 22.37 -5.49 17.79
N SER A 471 23.20 -5.70 18.82
CA SER A 471 22.72 -6.23 20.10
C SER A 471 21.97 -5.16 20.89
N GLY A 472 20.73 -5.47 21.33
CA GLY A 472 19.92 -4.48 22.02
C GLY A 472 18.59 -5.02 22.53
N GLU A 473 17.76 -4.09 23.00
CA GLU A 473 16.37 -4.35 23.39
C GLU A 473 15.43 -3.92 22.29
N PHE A 474 14.51 -4.81 21.96
CA PHE A 474 13.47 -4.59 20.95
C PHE A 474 12.09 -4.68 21.60
N GLU A 475 11.20 -3.76 21.28
CA GLU A 475 9.81 -3.79 21.70
C GLU A 475 8.96 -4.50 20.64
N ILE A 476 8.43 -5.65 21.00
CA ILE A 476 7.40 -6.38 20.25
C ILE A 476 6.06 -5.72 20.55
N GLN A 477 5.33 -5.34 19.53
CA GLN A 477 4.04 -4.68 19.62
C GLN A 477 3.01 -5.47 18.80
N VAL A 478 1.89 -5.84 19.38
CA VAL A 478 0.78 -6.48 18.67
C VAL A 478 -0.47 -5.63 18.77
N GLY A 479 -1.12 -5.41 17.65
CA GLY A 479 -2.34 -4.62 17.55
C GLY A 479 -3.11 -4.94 16.28
N ASN A 480 -4.10 -4.13 15.97
CA ASN A 480 -4.91 -4.20 14.74
C ASN A 480 -4.70 -3.01 13.79
N SER A 481 -3.83 -2.08 14.18
CA SER A 481 -3.30 -1.01 13.32
C SER A 481 -2.00 -0.45 13.88
N SER A 482 -1.29 0.37 13.11
CA SER A 482 -0.02 0.98 13.56
C SER A 482 -0.20 1.96 14.71
N ASP A 483 -1.37 2.54 14.89
CA ASP A 483 -1.74 3.46 15.98
C ASP A 483 -2.54 2.79 17.11
N CYS A 484 -3.06 1.58 16.90
CA CYS A 484 -3.81 0.82 17.90
C CYS A 484 -3.03 -0.43 18.34
N ILE A 485 -2.04 -0.23 19.20
CA ILE A 485 -1.23 -1.29 19.79
C ILE A 485 -1.87 -1.75 21.11
N LEU A 486 -2.24 -3.03 21.17
CA LEU A 486 -3.02 -3.61 22.29
C LEU A 486 -2.13 -4.37 23.28
N GLN A 487 -1.00 -4.94 22.82
CA GLN A 487 -0.08 -5.72 23.65
C GLN A 487 1.36 -5.35 23.31
N LYS A 488 2.25 -5.37 24.33
CA LYS A 488 3.67 -5.06 24.19
C LYS A 488 4.54 -5.96 25.07
N GLN A 489 5.72 -6.32 24.56
CA GLN A 489 6.74 -7.06 25.33
C GLN A 489 8.14 -6.65 24.85
N ILE A 490 9.08 -6.49 25.77
CA ILE A 490 10.49 -6.25 25.44
C ILE A 490 11.21 -7.60 25.38
N ILE A 491 12.03 -7.76 24.35
CA ILE A 491 12.96 -8.89 24.17
C ILE A 491 14.38 -8.37 23.99
N LYS A 492 15.36 -9.24 24.17
CA LYS A 492 16.78 -8.97 23.89
C LYS A 492 17.19 -9.70 22.62
N VAL A 493 17.97 -9.04 21.79
CA VAL A 493 18.47 -9.62 20.53
C VAL A 493 19.98 -9.41 20.47
N GLY A 494 20.70 -10.35 19.85
CA GLY A 494 22.15 -10.33 19.74
C GLY A 494 22.88 -11.03 20.88
N ASP A 495 24.16 -10.75 21.06
CA ASP A 495 24.96 -11.38 22.13
C ASP A 495 24.51 -10.87 23.50
N ILE A 496 23.78 -11.71 24.24
CA ILE A 496 23.14 -11.38 25.51
C ILE A 496 24.20 -11.08 26.59
N SER A 497 25.44 -11.57 26.43
CA SER A 497 26.53 -11.35 27.40
C SER A 497 27.11 -9.93 27.35
N VAL A 498 27.01 -9.26 26.20
CA VAL A 498 27.55 -7.91 25.98
C VAL A 498 26.59 -6.81 26.46
N SER A 499 25.29 -7.06 26.42
CA SER A 499 24.27 -6.05 26.77
C SER A 499 24.30 -5.61 28.24
N ALA A 500 24.67 -6.50 29.15
CA ALA A 500 24.78 -6.18 30.58
C ALA A 500 25.96 -5.24 30.91
N ALA A 501 27.05 -5.35 30.16
CA ALA A 501 28.23 -4.50 30.34
C ALA A 501 28.03 -3.08 29.76
N SER A 502 27.32 -2.96 28.65
CA SER A 502 26.99 -1.66 28.02
C SER A 502 25.97 -0.85 28.82
N MET A 503 25.04 -1.52 29.52
CA MET A 503 24.08 -0.84 30.41
C MET A 503 24.74 -0.33 31.71
N ALA A 504 25.66 -1.08 32.28
CA ALA A 504 26.38 -0.66 33.50
C ALA A 504 27.22 0.60 33.25
N SER A 505 27.78 0.79 32.06
CA SER A 505 28.53 2.02 31.72
C SER A 505 27.64 3.24 31.50
N ARG A 506 26.35 3.04 31.10
CA ARG A 506 25.39 4.13 30.90
C ARG A 506 24.73 4.62 32.20
N GLU A 507 24.61 3.81 33.23
CA GLU A 507 24.07 4.24 34.53
C GLU A 507 25.06 5.08 35.34
N GLN A 508 26.35 4.94 35.12
CA GLN A 508 27.38 5.72 35.85
C GLN A 508 27.50 7.19 35.36
N ASP A 509 27.00 7.54 34.19
CA ASP A 509 27.13 8.88 33.62
C ASP A 509 25.91 9.82 33.85
N LYS A 510 24.97 9.46 34.72
CA LYS A 510 23.90 10.36 35.19
C LYS A 510 24.36 11.40 36.23
N GLY A 511 25.64 11.73 36.23
CA GLY A 511 26.20 12.80 37.06
C GLY A 511 25.80 14.18 36.56
N LYS A 512 25.32 15.04 37.46
CA LYS A 512 24.94 16.43 37.18
C LYS A 512 26.05 17.19 36.45
N ILE A 513 25.78 17.62 35.25
CA ILE A 513 26.70 18.48 34.47
C ILE A 513 26.61 19.91 35.02
N GLY A 514 27.64 20.32 35.75
CA GLY A 514 27.84 21.70 36.16
C GLY A 514 28.42 22.56 35.03
N LYS A 515 27.99 23.81 34.90
CA LYS A 515 28.53 24.78 33.92
C LYS A 515 30.04 24.82 33.98
N GLY A 516 30.74 24.56 32.88
CA GLY A 516 32.17 24.82 32.71
C GLY A 516 33.11 23.61 32.77
N LYS A 517 32.63 22.37 32.86
CA LYS A 517 33.52 21.18 32.81
C LYS A 517 33.65 20.63 31.39
N LYS A 518 34.90 20.46 30.95
CA LYS A 518 35.23 19.73 29.71
C LYS A 518 34.88 18.25 29.91
N ILE A 519 33.99 17.72 29.08
CA ILE A 519 33.69 16.29 29.06
C ILE A 519 34.63 15.64 28.04
N THR A 520 35.45 14.70 28.51
CA THR A 520 36.20 13.83 27.60
C THR A 520 35.42 12.53 27.47
N VAL A 521 34.81 12.32 26.30
CA VAL A 521 34.17 11.05 25.96
C VAL A 521 35.28 10.11 25.48
N ARG A 522 35.56 9.06 26.21
CA ARG A 522 36.40 7.96 25.73
C ARG A 522 35.48 6.81 25.32
N GLY A 523 35.29 6.65 24.03
CA GLY A 523 34.65 5.49 23.43
C GLY A 523 35.68 4.66 22.65
N VAL A 524 35.54 3.37 22.66
CA VAL A 524 36.28 2.49 21.73
C VAL A 524 35.39 2.35 20.51
N VAL A 525 35.79 2.97 19.41
CA VAL A 525 35.20 2.74 18.10
C VAL A 525 35.80 1.46 17.56
N ARG A 526 34.97 0.51 17.16
CA ARG A 526 35.42 -0.72 16.51
C ARG A 526 34.93 -0.74 15.08
N ASP A 527 35.75 -1.26 14.19
CA ASP A 527 35.36 -1.55 12.81
C ASP A 527 34.40 -2.76 12.79
N VAL A 528 33.89 -3.05 11.62
CA VAL A 528 32.96 -4.17 11.39
C VAL A 528 33.58 -5.54 11.74
N GLN A 529 34.92 -5.62 11.87
CA GLN A 529 35.67 -6.81 12.28
C GLN A 529 36.03 -6.82 13.77
N ALA A 530 35.49 -5.86 14.53
CA ALA A 530 35.77 -5.68 15.95
C ALA A 530 37.24 -5.31 16.29
N THR A 531 37.99 -4.80 15.34
CA THR A 531 39.36 -4.30 15.56
C THR A 531 39.31 -2.87 16.14
N PRO A 532 39.98 -2.55 17.25
CA PRO A 532 40.01 -1.18 17.77
C PRO A 532 40.70 -0.24 16.78
N ILE A 533 40.08 0.89 16.48
CA ILE A 533 40.72 1.98 15.74
C ILE A 533 41.40 2.89 16.78
N GLU A 534 42.73 2.86 16.83
CA GLU A 534 43.49 3.76 17.71
C GLU A 534 43.49 5.18 17.11
N GLY A 535 43.10 6.16 17.92
CA GLY A 535 43.37 7.57 17.64
C GLY A 535 42.20 8.44 17.21
N VAL A 536 40.93 8.06 17.47
CA VAL A 536 39.79 8.95 17.30
C VAL A 536 39.25 9.40 18.66
#